data_8664d23c16e6f5dc380dfd8308c6bbfb
#
_entry.id   8664d23c16e6f5dc380dfd8308c6bbfb
#
_cell.length_a   1.000
_cell.length_b   1.000
_cell.length_c   1.000
_cell.angle_alpha   90.00
_cell.angle_beta   90.00
_cell.angle_gamma   90.00
#
_symmetry.space_group_name_H-M   'P 1'
#
loop_
_entity.id
_entity.type
_entity.pdbx_description
1 polymer ?
#
loop_
_entity_poly.entity_id
_entity_poly.type
_entity_poly.pdbx_seq_one_letter_code
_entity_poly.pdbx_strand_id
1 'polypeptide(L)'
;MRSLRPIWQDGEALDDIPAGRIFLLHARSASFPDQKEILEFNQPFVEGRRAFVFNGLLKGVAFPRPLEGRIGAQKIWSLLKPDAAAGPLDGVLETAVREIASHSREIAALNIGLVEDEKIAIYAHGADVLPYYHLWTAERDGRTVVCSEPLPNLPFRLLPAGAVITV
;
A
#
# COMPACT_ATOMS: atom_id res chain seq x y z
N MET A 1 2.67 0.28 -14.48
CA MET A 1 3.99 -0.35 -14.84
C MET A 1 4.49 -1.18 -13.66
N ARG A 2 5.17 -2.31 -13.91
CA ARG A 2 5.89 -3.12 -12.89
C ARG A 2 7.21 -3.56 -13.48
N SER A 3 8.28 -3.56 -12.67
CA SER A 3 9.63 -3.93 -13.11
C SER A 3 10.30 -4.83 -12.06
N LEU A 4 11.21 -5.69 -12.50
CA LEU A 4 12.12 -6.46 -11.63
C LEU A 4 13.46 -5.76 -11.44
N ARG A 5 13.73 -4.68 -12.18
CA ARG A 5 14.94 -3.90 -12.01
C ARG A 5 14.90 -3.11 -10.71
N PRO A 6 16.04 -2.90 -10.06
CA PRO A 6 16.14 -1.91 -8.99
C PRO A 6 15.71 -0.52 -9.49
N ILE A 7 14.99 0.24 -8.69
CA ILE A 7 14.43 1.54 -9.09
C ILE A 7 15.50 2.51 -9.63
N TRP A 8 16.72 2.45 -9.10
CA TRP A 8 17.85 3.28 -9.58
C TRP A 8 18.44 2.85 -10.92
N GLN A 9 18.01 1.73 -11.47
CA GLN A 9 18.35 1.24 -12.81
C GLN A 9 17.19 1.38 -13.81
N ASP A 10 16.07 1.91 -13.36
CA ASP A 10 14.82 2.01 -14.13
C ASP A 10 14.46 3.47 -14.46
N GLY A 11 15.48 4.34 -14.55
CA GLY A 11 15.32 5.77 -14.80
C GLY A 11 14.51 6.08 -16.05
N GLU A 12 14.81 5.42 -17.18
CA GLU A 12 14.06 5.61 -18.44
C GLU A 12 12.56 5.31 -18.27
N ALA A 13 12.23 4.25 -17.53
CA ALA A 13 10.85 3.91 -17.28
C ALA A 13 10.14 4.89 -16.32
N LEU A 14 10.89 5.60 -15.48
CA LEU A 14 10.35 6.68 -14.64
C LEU A 14 10.11 7.95 -15.47
N ASP A 15 10.97 8.23 -16.46
CA ASP A 15 10.81 9.36 -17.36
C ASP A 15 9.58 9.21 -18.28
N ASP A 16 9.20 7.97 -18.58
CA ASP A 16 8.03 7.63 -19.39
C ASP A 16 6.70 7.64 -18.61
N ILE A 17 6.72 7.95 -17.31
CA ILE A 17 5.48 8.04 -16.53
C ILE A 17 4.64 9.22 -17.04
N PRO A 18 3.42 8.97 -17.54
CA PRO A 18 2.58 10.05 -18.06
C PRO A 18 2.18 11.02 -16.97
N ALA A 19 1.94 12.26 -17.35
CA ALA A 19 1.37 13.24 -16.44
C ALA A 19 0.04 12.72 -15.87
N GLY A 20 -0.15 12.86 -14.57
CA GLY A 20 -1.34 12.36 -13.86
C GLY A 20 -1.61 13.16 -12.61
N ARG A 21 -2.82 13.02 -12.07
CA ARG A 21 -3.22 13.67 -10.80
C ARG A 21 -2.84 12.85 -9.59
N ILE A 22 -2.83 11.52 -9.74
CA ILE A 22 -2.56 10.56 -8.67
C ILE A 22 -1.47 9.59 -9.13
N PHE A 23 -0.49 9.40 -8.28
CA PHE A 23 0.59 8.43 -8.48
C PHE A 23 0.67 7.50 -7.28
N LEU A 24 0.74 6.20 -7.55
CA LEU A 24 0.92 5.16 -6.55
C LEU A 24 2.19 4.39 -6.90
N LEU A 25 3.23 4.55 -6.08
CA LEU A 25 4.53 3.94 -6.30
C LEU A 25 4.88 2.98 -5.17
N HIS A 26 5.50 1.86 -5.54
CA HIS A 26 5.98 0.89 -4.57
C HIS A 26 7.34 0.34 -5.02
N ALA A 27 8.35 0.57 -4.21
CA ALA A 27 9.64 -0.11 -4.32
C ALA A 27 9.78 -1.10 -3.16
N ARG A 28 10.18 -2.32 -3.46
CA ARG A 28 10.34 -3.35 -2.43
C ARG A 28 11.69 -4.05 -2.51
N SER A 29 12.19 -4.47 -1.35
CA SER A 29 13.16 -5.55 -1.26
C SER A 29 12.41 -6.84 -0.96
N ALA A 30 12.58 -7.88 -1.77
CA ALA A 30 11.95 -9.17 -1.49
C ALA A 30 12.62 -9.82 -0.29
N SER A 31 11.84 -10.09 0.75
CA SER A 31 12.33 -10.72 1.98
C SER A 31 12.72 -12.18 1.78
N PHE A 32 12.12 -12.84 0.79
CA PHE A 32 12.35 -14.25 0.49
C PHE A 32 13.02 -14.40 -0.88
N PRO A 33 14.13 -15.16 -0.98
CA PRO A 33 14.88 -15.28 -2.24
C PRO A 33 14.04 -15.79 -3.41
N ASP A 34 13.14 -16.73 -3.17
CA ASP A 34 12.23 -17.34 -4.14
C ASP A 34 11.15 -16.38 -4.69
N GLN A 35 11.02 -15.21 -4.08
CA GLN A 35 10.05 -14.18 -4.50
C GLN A 35 10.69 -13.03 -5.31
N LYS A 36 12.01 -13.02 -5.47
CA LYS A 36 12.72 -11.88 -6.07
C LYS A 36 12.43 -11.69 -7.56
N GLU A 37 12.29 -12.80 -8.29
CA GLU A 37 12.18 -12.80 -9.74
C GLU A 37 10.74 -13.01 -10.24
N ILE A 38 9.75 -12.80 -9.37
CA ILE A 38 8.34 -12.99 -9.71
C ILE A 38 7.67 -11.63 -9.84
N LEU A 39 7.46 -11.20 -11.08
CA LEU A 39 6.89 -9.88 -11.40
C LEU A 39 5.46 -9.72 -10.85
N GLU A 40 4.69 -10.79 -10.78
CA GLU A 40 3.32 -10.80 -10.25
C GLU A 40 3.25 -10.42 -8.77
N PHE A 41 4.36 -10.52 -8.05
CA PHE A 41 4.45 -10.11 -6.64
C PHE A 41 4.78 -8.63 -6.45
N ASN A 42 5.16 -7.94 -7.53
CA ASN A 42 5.44 -6.51 -7.47
C ASN A 42 4.15 -5.70 -7.51
N GLN A 43 4.08 -4.74 -6.63
CA GLN A 43 2.97 -3.80 -6.53
C GLN A 43 3.25 -2.55 -7.39
N PRO A 44 2.22 -1.74 -7.70
CA PRO A 44 0.82 -1.87 -7.28
C PRO A 44 0.11 -3.05 -7.94
N PHE A 45 -0.85 -3.66 -7.21
CA PHE A 45 -1.83 -4.55 -7.82
C PHE A 45 -2.96 -3.70 -8.37
N VAL A 46 -3.45 -4.06 -9.56
CA VAL A 46 -4.45 -3.27 -10.28
C VAL A 46 -5.52 -4.20 -10.83
N GLU A 47 -6.78 -3.83 -10.66
CA GLU A 47 -7.93 -4.47 -11.26
C GLU A 47 -9.01 -3.43 -11.57
N GLY A 48 -9.40 -3.33 -12.84
CA GLY A 48 -10.30 -2.27 -13.30
C GLY A 48 -9.71 -0.89 -13.03
N ARG A 49 -10.42 -0.10 -12.23
CA ARG A 49 -10.03 1.27 -11.85
C ARG A 49 -9.40 1.36 -10.45
N ARG A 50 -9.27 0.22 -9.76
CA ARG A 50 -8.72 0.15 -8.42
C ARG A 50 -7.27 -0.30 -8.42
N ALA A 51 -6.43 0.37 -7.65
CA ALA A 51 -5.01 0.03 -7.45
C ALA A 51 -4.68 0.00 -5.97
N PHE A 52 -3.73 -0.86 -5.61
CA PHE A 52 -3.39 -1.15 -4.22
C PHE A 52 -1.89 -1.31 -4.02
N VAL A 53 -1.39 -0.76 -2.92
CA VAL A 53 -0.07 -1.04 -2.37
C VAL A 53 -0.16 -1.36 -0.88
N PHE A 54 0.75 -2.20 -0.41
CA PHE A 54 0.82 -2.64 0.97
C PHE A 54 2.28 -2.77 1.42
N ASN A 55 2.56 -2.25 2.61
CA ASN A 55 3.74 -2.60 3.39
C ASN A 55 3.31 -2.90 4.83
N GLY A 56 3.67 -4.09 5.32
CA GLY A 56 3.28 -4.46 6.68
C GLY A 56 3.78 -5.84 7.10
N LEU A 57 3.55 -6.13 8.36
CA LEU A 57 3.88 -7.40 8.99
C LEU A 57 2.72 -7.87 9.87
N LEU A 58 2.08 -8.93 9.42
CA LEU A 58 0.98 -9.60 10.12
C LEU A 58 1.43 -10.99 10.56
N LYS A 59 1.07 -11.40 11.77
CA LYS A 59 1.41 -12.73 12.29
C LYS A 59 0.16 -13.47 12.74
N GLY A 60 0.16 -14.79 12.53
CA GLY A 60 -0.94 -15.66 12.95
C GLY A 60 -2.26 -15.30 12.27
N VAL A 61 -2.21 -15.00 10.98
CA VAL A 61 -3.38 -14.65 10.18
C VAL A 61 -4.17 -15.92 9.84
N ALA A 62 -5.46 -15.96 10.22
CA ALA A 62 -6.34 -17.10 10.00
C ALA A 62 -7.75 -16.63 9.62
N PHE A 63 -8.00 -16.53 8.32
CA PHE A 63 -9.33 -16.23 7.80
C PHE A 63 -10.20 -17.49 7.73
N PRO A 64 -11.52 -17.39 7.95
CA PRO A 64 -12.45 -18.52 7.89
C PRO A 64 -12.66 -19.05 6.46
N ARG A 65 -12.20 -18.29 5.46
CA ARG A 65 -12.22 -18.65 4.03
C ARG A 65 -10.83 -18.50 3.42
N PRO A 66 -10.49 -19.29 2.40
CA PRO A 66 -9.24 -19.08 1.67
C PRO A 66 -9.24 -17.70 1.02
N LEU A 67 -8.13 -16.97 1.17
CA LEU A 67 -7.87 -15.74 0.45
C LEU A 67 -7.06 -16.05 -0.82
N GLU A 68 -7.38 -15.35 -1.90
CA GLU A 68 -6.67 -15.49 -3.16
C GLU A 68 -5.25 -14.92 -3.07
N GLY A 69 -4.33 -15.58 -3.77
CA GLY A 69 -2.95 -15.12 -3.87
C GLY A 69 -1.94 -16.00 -3.14
N ARG A 70 -0.69 -15.86 -3.57
CA ARG A 70 0.46 -16.66 -3.11
C ARG A 70 1.23 -15.98 -1.99
N ILE A 71 1.19 -14.65 -1.92
CA ILE A 71 1.85 -13.83 -0.89
C ILE A 71 0.84 -13.00 -0.08
N GLY A 72 1.26 -12.55 1.11
CA GLY A 72 0.39 -11.79 2.01
C GLY A 72 -0.27 -10.57 1.37
N ALA A 73 0.49 -9.80 0.61
CA ALA A 73 -0.04 -8.62 -0.09
C ALA A 73 -1.16 -8.97 -1.09
N GLN A 74 -1.02 -10.07 -1.85
CA GLN A 74 -2.08 -10.53 -2.75
C GLN A 74 -3.33 -11.00 -1.99
N LYS A 75 -3.13 -11.67 -0.84
CA LYS A 75 -4.24 -12.09 0.02
C LYS A 75 -5.01 -10.90 0.58
N ILE A 76 -4.33 -9.84 1.01
CA ILE A 76 -4.97 -8.60 1.42
C ILE A 76 -5.69 -7.95 0.24
N TRP A 77 -5.04 -7.91 -0.93
CA TRP A 77 -5.67 -7.40 -2.14
C TRP A 77 -6.98 -8.12 -2.47
N SER A 78 -7.07 -9.44 -2.26
CA SER A 78 -8.30 -10.19 -2.51
C SER A 78 -9.50 -9.77 -1.65
N LEU A 79 -9.27 -9.06 -0.54
CA LEU A 79 -10.32 -8.43 0.27
C LEU A 79 -10.77 -7.07 -0.26
N LEU A 80 -9.92 -6.42 -1.05
CA LEU A 80 -10.06 -5.02 -1.48
C LEU A 80 -10.38 -4.87 -2.97
N LYS A 81 -10.39 -5.97 -3.72
CA LYS A 81 -10.75 -5.97 -5.14
C LYS A 81 -12.15 -5.38 -5.37
N PRO A 82 -12.43 -4.76 -6.53
CA PRO A 82 -13.75 -4.24 -6.84
C PRO A 82 -14.89 -5.24 -6.65
N ASP A 83 -14.67 -6.49 -7.05
CA ASP A 83 -15.68 -7.56 -6.92
C ASP A 83 -15.90 -8.04 -5.48
N ALA A 84 -14.91 -7.85 -4.59
CA ALA A 84 -14.99 -8.27 -3.20
C ALA A 84 -15.52 -7.17 -2.26
N ALA A 85 -15.36 -5.91 -2.63
CA ALA A 85 -15.69 -4.77 -1.78
C ALA A 85 -16.23 -3.60 -2.59
N ALA A 86 -17.52 -3.30 -2.41
CA ALA A 86 -18.19 -2.17 -3.02
C ALA A 86 -18.46 -1.06 -1.99
N GLY A 87 -18.49 0.18 -2.44
CA GLY A 87 -18.79 1.33 -1.60
C GLY A 87 -17.72 2.43 -1.64
N PRO A 88 -17.86 3.47 -0.83
CA PRO A 88 -16.86 4.53 -0.69
C PRO A 88 -15.50 3.95 -0.28
N LEU A 89 -14.43 4.48 -0.86
CA LEU A 89 -13.10 3.90 -0.77
C LEU A 89 -12.56 3.82 0.68
N ASP A 90 -12.85 4.82 1.49
CA ASP A 90 -12.54 4.87 2.91
C ASP A 90 -13.28 3.77 3.69
N GLY A 91 -14.56 3.59 3.44
CA GLY A 91 -15.37 2.54 4.07
C GLY A 91 -14.93 1.13 3.67
N VAL A 92 -14.53 0.94 2.41
CA VAL A 92 -13.92 -0.31 1.92
C VAL A 92 -12.63 -0.60 2.69
N LEU A 93 -11.76 0.41 2.79
CA LEU A 93 -10.47 0.28 3.49
C LEU A 93 -10.66 -0.03 4.97
N GLU A 94 -11.51 0.73 5.67
CA GLU A 94 -11.81 0.51 7.09
C GLU A 94 -12.40 -0.88 7.37
N THR A 95 -13.28 -1.34 6.49
CA THR A 95 -13.89 -2.67 6.63
C THR A 95 -12.84 -3.77 6.49
N ALA A 96 -11.97 -3.67 5.49
CA ALA A 96 -10.88 -4.62 5.30
C ALA A 96 -9.89 -4.58 6.47
N VAL A 97 -9.54 -3.41 6.98
CA VAL A 97 -8.67 -3.26 8.17
C VAL A 97 -9.28 -3.94 9.39
N ARG A 98 -10.56 -3.75 9.66
CA ARG A 98 -11.26 -4.44 10.76
C ARG A 98 -11.28 -5.96 10.58
N GLU A 99 -11.53 -6.43 9.36
CA GLU A 99 -11.52 -7.87 9.05
C GLU A 99 -10.12 -8.45 9.25
N ILE A 100 -9.08 -7.80 8.76
CA ILE A 100 -7.68 -8.20 8.97
C ILE A 100 -7.36 -8.24 10.47
N ALA A 101 -7.76 -7.22 11.23
CA ALA A 101 -7.48 -7.15 12.65
C ALA A 101 -8.17 -8.29 13.42
N SER A 102 -9.41 -8.63 13.09
CA SER A 102 -10.16 -9.70 13.75
C SER A 102 -9.61 -11.11 13.46
N HIS A 103 -8.85 -11.27 12.39
CA HIS A 103 -8.30 -12.54 11.95
C HIS A 103 -6.76 -12.62 12.05
N SER A 104 -6.13 -11.65 12.70
CA SER A 104 -4.69 -11.62 12.93
C SER A 104 -4.39 -11.69 14.44
N ARG A 105 -3.45 -12.56 14.83
CA ARG A 105 -3.00 -12.62 16.23
C ARG A 105 -2.19 -11.37 16.62
N GLU A 106 -1.43 -10.84 15.68
CA GLU A 106 -0.57 -9.67 15.87
C GLU A 106 -0.48 -8.88 14.57
N ILE A 107 -0.63 -7.56 14.68
CA ILE A 107 -0.40 -6.61 13.61
C ILE A 107 0.78 -5.72 14.03
N ALA A 108 1.97 -6.06 13.60
CA ALA A 108 3.14 -5.22 13.85
C ALA A 108 3.14 -3.99 12.91
N ALA A 109 2.66 -4.16 11.68
CA ALA A 109 2.46 -3.06 10.77
C ALA A 109 1.41 -3.40 9.70
N LEU A 110 0.63 -2.40 9.29
CA LEU A 110 -0.39 -2.50 8.26
C LEU A 110 -0.54 -1.14 7.58
N ASN A 111 0.27 -0.90 6.57
CA ASN A 111 0.20 0.31 5.76
C ASN A 111 -0.41 -0.05 4.41
N ILE A 112 -1.52 0.59 4.07
CA ILE A 112 -2.26 0.36 2.83
C ILE A 112 -2.45 1.67 2.10
N GLY A 113 -2.14 1.68 0.79
CA GLY A 113 -2.58 2.71 -0.14
C GLY A 113 -3.56 2.09 -1.13
N LEU A 114 -4.76 2.64 -1.20
CA LEU A 114 -5.82 2.21 -2.09
C LEU A 114 -6.26 3.39 -2.96
N VAL A 115 -6.29 3.19 -4.26
CA VAL A 115 -6.71 4.20 -5.24
C VAL A 115 -7.87 3.65 -6.03
N GLU A 116 -8.88 4.47 -6.26
CA GLU A 116 -9.95 4.20 -7.21
C GLU A 116 -10.38 5.51 -7.85
N ASP A 117 -10.34 5.52 -9.18
CA ASP A 117 -10.62 6.72 -9.95
C ASP A 117 -9.70 7.90 -9.57
N GLU A 118 -10.26 8.99 -9.08
CA GLU A 118 -9.54 10.17 -8.65
C GLU A 118 -9.44 10.28 -7.11
N LYS A 119 -9.59 9.16 -6.39
CA LYS A 119 -9.56 9.12 -4.93
C LYS A 119 -8.44 8.22 -4.43
N ILE A 120 -7.84 8.64 -3.34
CA ILE A 120 -6.89 7.84 -2.57
C ILE A 120 -7.42 7.67 -1.15
N ALA A 121 -7.36 6.44 -0.64
CA ALA A 121 -7.50 6.17 0.79
C ALA A 121 -6.22 5.49 1.29
N ILE A 122 -5.68 5.99 2.39
CA ILE A 122 -4.45 5.49 2.99
C ILE A 122 -4.74 5.14 4.44
N TYR A 123 -4.33 3.95 4.86
CA TYR A 123 -4.32 3.53 6.26
C TYR A 123 -2.87 3.34 6.72
N ALA A 124 -2.53 3.93 7.86
CA ALA A 124 -1.22 3.86 8.48
C ALA A 124 -1.28 3.17 9.83
N HIS A 125 -0.54 2.06 10.02
CA HIS A 125 -0.38 1.40 11.30
C HIS A 125 1.00 0.76 11.42
N GLY A 126 1.71 1.04 12.50
CA GLY A 126 3.06 0.51 12.75
C GLY A 126 4.06 1.58 13.19
N ALA A 127 3.61 2.82 13.36
CA ALA A 127 4.48 3.92 13.79
C ALA A 127 5.10 3.66 15.18
N ASP A 128 4.42 2.92 16.05
CA ASP A 128 4.86 2.62 17.40
C ASP A 128 5.83 1.42 17.48
N VAL A 129 6.04 0.71 16.36
CA VAL A 129 6.81 -0.54 16.36
C VAL A 129 8.23 -0.33 15.87
N LEU A 130 8.37 0.14 14.64
CA LEU A 130 9.69 0.37 14.02
C LEU A 130 9.61 1.55 13.05
N PRO A 131 10.65 2.41 12.99
CA PRO A 131 10.73 3.52 12.02
C PRO A 131 10.54 3.08 10.57
N TYR A 132 10.92 1.86 10.23
CA TYR A 132 10.75 1.27 8.90
C TYR A 132 9.28 1.23 8.41
N TYR A 133 8.32 1.21 9.34
CA TYR A 133 6.89 1.21 9.02
C TYR A 133 6.22 2.57 9.14
N HIS A 134 7.00 3.62 9.40
CA HIS A 134 6.45 4.97 9.43
C HIS A 134 5.89 5.36 8.07
N LEU A 135 4.76 6.05 8.08
CA LEU A 135 4.29 6.84 6.96
C LEU A 135 4.30 8.32 7.34
N TRP A 136 4.75 9.11 6.41
CA TRP A 136 4.89 10.54 6.53
C TRP A 136 4.00 11.24 5.52
N THR A 137 3.43 12.37 5.90
CA THR A 137 2.62 13.19 4.99
C THR A 137 3.13 14.61 4.93
N ALA A 138 3.10 15.20 3.75
CA ALA A 138 3.38 16.61 3.52
C ALA A 138 2.38 17.18 2.51
N GLU A 139 2.09 18.47 2.66
CA GLU A 139 1.28 19.22 1.71
C GLU A 139 2.12 20.37 1.15
N ARG A 140 2.09 20.54 -0.18
CA ARG A 140 2.75 21.64 -0.86
C ARG A 140 2.05 21.94 -2.19
N ASP A 141 1.75 23.20 -2.42
CA ASP A 141 1.18 23.70 -3.69
C ASP A 141 -0.08 22.92 -4.12
N GLY A 142 -0.98 22.62 -3.16
CA GLY A 142 -2.21 21.86 -3.40
C GLY A 142 -1.99 20.38 -3.71
N ARG A 143 -0.80 19.85 -3.43
CA ARG A 143 -0.46 18.42 -3.59
C ARG A 143 -0.23 17.79 -2.23
N THR A 144 -0.77 16.60 -2.03
CA THR A 144 -0.51 15.77 -0.86
C THR A 144 0.47 14.67 -1.24
N VAL A 145 1.53 14.52 -0.46
CA VAL A 145 2.50 13.43 -0.58
C VAL A 145 2.42 12.58 0.67
N VAL A 146 2.26 11.28 0.50
CA VAL A 146 2.41 10.29 1.58
C VAL A 146 3.48 9.29 1.18
N CYS A 147 4.47 9.09 2.04
CA CYS A 147 5.61 8.21 1.75
C CYS A 147 6.16 7.55 3.01
N SER A 148 6.90 6.46 2.85
CA SER A 148 7.62 5.79 3.93
C SER A 148 8.95 6.45 4.28
N GLU A 149 9.49 7.27 3.39
CA GLU A 149 10.76 7.98 3.60
C GLU A 149 10.56 9.46 3.25
N PRO A 150 10.77 10.39 4.21
CA PRO A 150 10.61 11.81 3.96
C PRO A 150 11.60 12.33 2.92
N LEU A 151 11.09 13.07 1.94
CA LEU A 151 11.93 13.74 0.95
C LEU A 151 12.50 15.04 1.52
N PRO A 152 13.74 15.41 1.18
CA PRO A 152 14.31 16.68 1.62
C PRO A 152 13.47 17.85 1.09
N ASN A 153 13.42 18.94 1.87
CA ASN A 153 12.77 20.20 1.52
C ASN A 153 11.22 20.21 1.49
N LEU A 154 10.57 19.18 2.04
CA LEU A 154 9.13 19.21 2.30
C LEU A 154 8.86 19.10 3.82
N PRO A 155 7.83 19.78 4.33
CA PRO A 155 7.49 19.78 5.76
C PRO A 155 6.71 18.52 6.14
N PHE A 156 7.39 17.39 6.14
CA PHE A 156 6.76 16.11 6.50
C PHE A 156 6.39 16.03 7.97
N ARG A 157 5.23 15.45 8.24
CA ARG A 157 4.79 15.06 9.58
C ARG A 157 4.49 13.56 9.60
N LEU A 158 4.81 12.91 10.71
CA LEU A 158 4.52 11.51 10.92
C LEU A 158 3.00 11.30 11.00
N LEU A 159 2.50 10.28 10.32
CA LEU A 159 1.12 9.83 10.47
C LEU A 159 1.01 8.97 11.73
N PRO A 160 0.05 9.27 12.63
CA PRO A 160 -0.19 8.44 13.80
C PRO A 160 -0.73 7.06 13.40
N ALA A 161 -0.50 6.06 14.26
CA ALA A 161 -1.08 4.74 14.09
C ALA A 161 -2.61 4.81 14.09
N GLY A 162 -3.23 4.09 13.16
CA GLY A 162 -4.69 4.11 12.95
C GLY A 162 -5.19 5.29 12.12
N ALA A 163 -4.29 6.14 11.60
CA ALA A 163 -4.69 7.23 10.74
C ALA A 163 -5.27 6.72 9.40
N VAL A 164 -6.39 7.31 9.01
CA VAL A 164 -6.96 7.18 7.66
C VAL A 164 -6.89 8.54 6.99
N ILE A 165 -6.32 8.58 5.80
CA ILE A 165 -6.30 9.78 4.94
C ILE A 165 -7.10 9.46 3.69
N THR A 166 -8.00 10.37 3.32
CA THR A 166 -8.69 10.34 2.03
C THR A 166 -8.44 11.66 1.31
N VAL A 167 -8.05 11.59 0.06
CA VAL A 167 -7.78 12.74 -0.82
C VAL A 167 -8.52 12.56 -2.13
#